data_fafcfa8ab9852e7295f40a1ccfc40936
#
_entry.id   fafcfa8ab9852e7295f40a1ccfc40936
#
_cell.length_a   1.000
_cell.length_b   1.000
_cell.length_c   1.000
_cell.angle_alpha   90.00
_cell.angle_beta   90.00
_cell.angle_gamma   90.00
#
_symmetry.space_group_name_H-M   'P 1'
#
loop_
_entity.id
_entity.type
_entity.pdbx_description
1 polymer ?
#
loop_
_entity_poly.entity_id
_entity_poly.type
_entity_poly.pdbx_seq_one_letter_code
_entity_poly.pdbx_strand_id
1 'polypeptide(L)'
;MQNLPSGIKEFLVPEELVDAIYAQNKLELPDLDASGQEIRHCVNGYALFQDQYDTKHAALARCLGGNRWVPITKKKSLKLESIVPKDARQAVFMDSLIQNEILLSVAIGSAGTGKTTIALAYALNQWLNERKSIFLTKPTTTVGEGKAFGPVPGDIGQKYAPYLTSYEIVLKKIGGANGAQLFEAMKEKEQLQFFPIELARGCTFENCTLILDEAQNLSWHEMNTMISRMGENSKMIILGDLNQIDTGMY
;
A
#
# COMPACT_ATOMS: atom_id res chain seq x y z
N MET A 1 -11.77 19.17 -9.85
CA MET A 1 -11.18 18.02 -9.17
C MET A 1 -12.28 16.99 -9.01
N GLN A 2 -12.20 15.86 -9.71
CA GLN A 2 -13.12 14.75 -9.47
C GLN A 2 -12.80 14.24 -8.06
N ASN A 3 -13.81 14.23 -7.19
CA ASN A 3 -13.69 13.56 -5.90
C ASN A 3 -13.45 12.06 -6.17
N LEU A 4 -12.20 11.63 -6.02
CA LEU A 4 -11.93 10.19 -6.00
C LEU A 4 -12.70 9.58 -4.83
N PRO A 5 -13.38 8.45 -5.04
CA PRO A 5 -14.02 7.77 -3.95
C PRO A 5 -12.97 7.47 -2.88
N SER A 6 -13.25 7.85 -1.63
CA SER A 6 -12.42 7.40 -0.52
C SER A 6 -12.43 5.86 -0.58
N GLY A 7 -11.31 5.21 -0.41
CA GLY A 7 -11.26 3.73 -0.38
C GLY A 7 -12.04 3.15 0.81
N ILE A 8 -12.73 3.97 1.59
CA ILE A 8 -13.51 3.64 2.78
C ILE A 8 -14.93 4.18 2.56
N LYS A 9 -15.93 3.32 2.56
CA LYS A 9 -17.34 3.74 2.63
C LYS A 9 -17.69 4.17 4.04
N GLU A 10 -18.68 5.04 4.20
CA GLU A 10 -19.19 5.47 5.48
C GLU A 10 -20.65 5.07 5.60
N PHE A 11 -21.04 4.47 6.73
CA PHE A 11 -22.40 4.05 7.03
C PHE A 11 -22.81 4.57 8.41
N LEU A 12 -24.04 5.07 8.51
CA LEU A 12 -24.65 5.46 9.77
C LEU A 12 -25.43 4.26 10.33
N VAL A 13 -25.11 3.85 11.52
CA VAL A 13 -25.73 2.68 12.17
C VAL A 13 -26.08 2.98 13.63
N PRO A 14 -26.99 2.21 14.24
CA PRO A 14 -27.23 2.31 15.69
C PRO A 14 -25.97 2.00 16.51
N GLU A 15 -25.86 2.58 17.71
CA GLU A 15 -24.76 2.40 18.66
C GLU A 15 -24.46 0.91 18.92
N GLU A 16 -25.51 0.11 19.11
CA GLU A 16 -25.39 -1.33 19.37
C GLU A 16 -24.67 -2.09 18.24
N LEU A 17 -24.81 -1.65 16.98
CA LEU A 17 -24.09 -2.23 15.85
C LEU A 17 -22.62 -1.85 15.84
N VAL A 18 -22.27 -0.61 16.21
CA VAL A 18 -20.87 -0.21 16.36
C VAL A 18 -20.19 -1.06 17.43
N ASP A 19 -20.84 -1.25 18.58
CA ASP A 19 -20.35 -2.08 19.68
C ASP A 19 -20.23 -3.54 19.27
N ALA A 20 -21.20 -4.08 18.53
CA ALA A 20 -21.18 -5.44 18.03
C ALA A 20 -20.01 -5.68 17.06
N ILE A 21 -19.65 -4.71 16.21
CA ILE A 21 -18.47 -4.79 15.34
C ILE A 21 -17.18 -4.89 16.16
N TYR A 22 -17.10 -4.20 17.30
CA TYR A 22 -15.92 -4.31 18.17
C TYR A 22 -15.86 -5.61 18.98
N ALA A 23 -17.02 -6.15 19.37
CA ALA A 23 -17.13 -7.33 20.23
C ALA A 23 -16.96 -8.64 19.47
N GLN A 24 -17.23 -8.69 18.17
CA GLN A 24 -17.28 -9.91 17.37
C GLN A 24 -16.14 -9.96 16.34
N ASN A 25 -15.59 -11.14 16.12
CA ASN A 25 -14.55 -11.37 15.10
C ASN A 25 -15.11 -11.39 13.67
N LYS A 26 -16.40 -11.66 13.51
CA LYS A 26 -17.13 -11.63 12.24
C LYS A 26 -18.57 -11.25 12.54
N LEU A 27 -19.13 -10.40 11.73
CA LEU A 27 -20.51 -9.93 11.91
C LEU A 27 -21.21 -9.90 10.55
N GLU A 28 -22.47 -10.32 10.57
CA GLU A 28 -23.40 -10.09 9.46
C GLU A 28 -24.25 -8.88 9.79
N LEU A 29 -24.17 -7.85 8.97
CA LEU A 29 -24.86 -6.58 9.18
C LEU A 29 -26.21 -6.56 8.45
N PRO A 30 -27.16 -5.68 8.85
CA PRO A 30 -28.39 -5.48 8.13
C PRO A 30 -28.12 -5.00 6.69
N ASP A 31 -29.10 -5.17 5.80
CA ASP A 31 -28.95 -4.79 4.39
C ASP A 31 -28.90 -3.27 4.19
N LEU A 32 -29.50 -2.48 5.09
CA LEU A 32 -29.55 -1.03 5.02
C LEU A 32 -29.02 -0.37 6.32
N ASP A 33 -28.36 0.76 6.15
CA ASP A 33 -27.97 1.62 7.28
C ASP A 33 -29.13 2.52 7.74
N ALA A 34 -28.89 3.35 8.76
CA ALA A 34 -29.90 4.26 9.33
C ALA A 34 -30.35 5.35 8.34
N SER A 35 -29.61 5.62 7.28
CA SER A 35 -29.96 6.55 6.21
C SER A 35 -30.70 5.88 5.04
N GLY A 36 -30.84 4.55 5.06
CA GLY A 36 -31.40 3.75 3.97
C GLY A 36 -30.39 3.39 2.88
N GLN A 37 -29.12 3.60 3.10
CA GLN A 37 -28.05 3.19 2.18
C GLN A 37 -27.74 1.70 2.34
N GLU A 38 -27.56 1.00 1.22
CA GLU A 38 -27.23 -0.42 1.22
C GLU A 38 -25.85 -0.69 1.80
N ILE A 39 -25.82 -1.51 2.88
CA ILE A 39 -24.57 -1.95 3.55
C ILE A 39 -23.98 -3.14 2.78
N ARG A 40 -23.56 -2.92 1.54
CA ARG A 40 -22.85 -3.92 0.74
C ARG A 40 -21.53 -3.35 0.21
N HIS A 41 -20.55 -4.22 0.14
CA HIS A 41 -19.26 -3.89 -0.48
C HIS A 41 -18.70 -5.12 -1.21
N CYS A 42 -17.76 -4.86 -2.12
CA CYS A 42 -16.95 -5.94 -2.69
C CYS A 42 -16.07 -6.58 -1.61
N VAL A 43 -15.67 -7.82 -1.85
CA VAL A 43 -14.68 -8.50 -1.01
C VAL A 43 -13.42 -7.63 -0.88
N ASN A 44 -12.91 -7.55 0.36
CA ASN A 44 -11.78 -6.67 0.72
C ASN A 44 -12.05 -5.17 0.57
N GLY A 45 -13.30 -4.75 0.40
CA GLY A 45 -13.70 -3.35 0.57
C GLY A 45 -13.73 -2.95 2.05
N TYR A 46 -13.60 -1.67 2.33
CA TYR A 46 -13.51 -1.13 3.69
C TYR A 46 -14.62 -0.15 3.98
N ALA A 47 -15.09 -0.16 5.23
CA ALA A 47 -16.10 0.80 5.67
C ALA A 47 -15.84 1.27 7.10
N LEU A 48 -16.25 2.51 7.35
CA LEU A 48 -16.36 3.13 8.65
C LEU A 48 -17.84 3.15 9.04
N PHE A 49 -18.20 2.42 10.08
CA PHE A 49 -19.53 2.39 10.66
C PHE A 49 -19.58 3.39 11.80
N GLN A 50 -20.40 4.41 11.68
CA GLN A 50 -20.51 5.51 12.63
C GLN A 50 -21.87 5.47 13.31
N ASP A 51 -21.89 5.70 14.63
CA ASP A 51 -23.14 5.89 15.34
C ASP A 51 -23.89 7.11 14.75
N GLN A 52 -25.18 6.91 14.50
CA GLN A 52 -26.07 7.93 13.91
C GLN A 52 -26.23 9.17 14.79
N TYR A 53 -25.95 9.10 16.09
CA TYR A 53 -26.06 10.20 17.06
C TYR A 53 -24.70 10.72 17.53
N ASP A 54 -23.65 9.90 17.53
CA ASP A 54 -22.28 10.28 17.85
C ASP A 54 -21.27 9.71 16.84
N THR A 55 -20.98 10.47 15.79
CA THR A 55 -20.05 10.06 14.73
C THR A 55 -18.61 9.82 15.22
N LYS A 56 -18.26 10.18 16.46
CA LYS A 56 -16.96 9.84 17.06
C LYS A 56 -16.93 8.39 17.56
N HIS A 57 -18.09 7.83 17.87
CA HIS A 57 -18.25 6.41 18.16
C HIS A 57 -18.37 5.67 16.83
N ALA A 58 -17.26 5.09 16.37
CA ALA A 58 -17.19 4.51 15.05
C ALA A 58 -16.27 3.27 15.02
N ALA A 59 -16.64 2.28 14.23
CA ALA A 59 -15.90 1.06 14.01
C ALA A 59 -15.44 0.95 12.55
N LEU A 60 -14.19 0.52 12.34
CA LEU A 60 -13.63 0.27 11.02
C LEU A 60 -13.66 -1.24 10.72
N ALA A 61 -14.14 -1.63 9.55
CA ALA A 61 -14.25 -3.03 9.17
C ALA A 61 -13.92 -3.28 7.70
N ARG A 62 -13.52 -4.52 7.42
CA ARG A 62 -13.28 -5.05 6.07
C ARG A 62 -14.40 -6.00 5.67
N CYS A 63 -14.88 -5.89 4.44
CA CYS A 63 -15.91 -6.74 3.88
C CYS A 63 -15.36 -8.10 3.43
N LEU A 64 -16.05 -9.17 3.83
CA LEU A 64 -15.78 -10.53 3.38
C LEU A 64 -16.68 -10.97 2.20
N GLY A 65 -17.51 -10.06 1.72
CA GLY A 65 -18.49 -10.25 0.66
C GLY A 65 -19.94 -10.14 1.15
N GLY A 66 -20.77 -9.43 0.39
CA GLY A 66 -22.15 -9.11 0.76
C GLY A 66 -22.19 -8.18 1.99
N ASN A 67 -22.93 -8.59 3.02
CA ASN A 67 -23.07 -7.88 4.28
C ASN A 67 -22.22 -8.49 5.43
N ARG A 68 -21.27 -9.38 5.12
CA ARG A 68 -20.37 -9.98 6.10
C ARG A 68 -19.12 -9.15 6.30
N TRP A 69 -18.81 -8.80 7.53
CA TRP A 69 -17.73 -7.90 7.87
C TRP A 69 -16.85 -8.46 8.98
N VAL A 70 -15.60 -8.03 8.97
CA VAL A 70 -14.62 -8.33 10.03
C VAL A 70 -14.04 -7.00 10.54
N PRO A 71 -14.03 -6.78 11.87
CA PRO A 71 -13.47 -5.56 12.41
C PRO A 71 -11.96 -5.47 12.14
N ILE A 72 -11.51 -4.26 11.84
CA ILE A 72 -10.09 -3.93 11.85
C ILE A 72 -9.76 -3.57 13.29
N THR A 73 -9.19 -4.52 14.01
CA THR A 73 -8.88 -4.36 15.43
C THR A 73 -7.85 -3.26 15.65
N LYS A 74 -8.11 -2.46 16.71
CA LYS A 74 -7.34 -1.26 17.07
C LYS A 74 -5.83 -1.54 17.16
N LYS A 75 -5.11 -0.61 16.54
CA LYS A 75 -3.69 -0.19 16.74
C LYS A 75 -2.62 -1.20 17.22
N LYS A 76 -2.92 -2.16 18.10
CA LYS A 76 -1.91 -3.09 18.65
C LYS A 76 -1.65 -4.30 17.77
N SER A 77 -2.64 -4.76 16.99
CA SER A 77 -2.51 -5.87 16.03
C SER A 77 -2.04 -5.44 14.65
N LEU A 78 -2.24 -4.17 14.30
CA LEU A 78 -1.77 -3.56 13.05
C LEU A 78 -0.38 -2.92 13.25
N LYS A 79 0.58 -3.67 13.79
CA LYS A 79 1.95 -3.19 13.93
C LYS A 79 2.82 -3.81 12.84
N LEU A 80 3.48 -2.97 12.05
CA LEU A 80 4.50 -3.35 11.09
C LEU A 80 5.84 -2.78 11.59
N GLU A 81 6.68 -3.62 12.15
CA GLU A 81 7.90 -3.24 12.85
C GLU A 81 7.61 -2.17 13.94
N SER A 82 8.18 -0.97 13.81
CA SER A 82 7.95 0.16 14.71
C SER A 82 6.75 1.03 14.32
N ILE A 83 6.08 0.73 13.19
CA ILE A 83 5.02 1.56 12.62
C ILE A 83 3.65 1.07 13.10
N VAL A 84 2.85 2.01 13.59
CA VAL A 84 1.44 1.82 13.93
C VAL A 84 0.60 2.86 13.18
N PRO A 85 -0.65 2.53 12.77
CA PRO A 85 -1.49 3.48 12.06
C PRO A 85 -1.88 4.66 12.96
N LYS A 86 -1.87 5.86 12.38
CA LYS A 86 -2.26 7.10 13.06
C LYS A 86 -3.74 7.43 12.86
N ASP A 87 -4.31 7.04 11.74
CA ASP A 87 -5.69 7.29 11.33
C ASP A 87 -6.31 6.06 10.65
N ALA A 88 -7.60 6.15 10.31
CA ALA A 88 -8.37 5.07 9.69
C ALA A 88 -7.81 4.67 8.32
N ARG A 89 -7.35 5.63 7.50
CA ARG A 89 -6.82 5.36 6.16
C ARG A 89 -5.51 4.58 6.23
N GLN A 90 -4.63 4.95 7.14
CA GLN A 90 -3.42 4.18 7.42
C GLN A 90 -3.74 2.79 7.97
N ALA A 91 -4.76 2.65 8.83
CA ALA A 91 -5.20 1.37 9.35
C ALA A 91 -5.72 0.44 8.25
N VAL A 92 -6.55 0.96 7.34
CA VAL A 92 -7.03 0.23 6.16
C VAL A 92 -5.88 -0.21 5.26
N PHE A 93 -4.95 0.70 4.98
CA PHE A 93 -3.80 0.36 4.15
C PHE A 93 -2.95 -0.73 4.80
N MET A 94 -2.65 -0.63 6.09
CA MET A 94 -1.90 -1.67 6.82
C MET A 94 -2.65 -3.00 6.85
N ASP A 95 -3.99 -3.00 7.08
CA ASP A 95 -4.80 -4.21 7.02
C ASP A 95 -4.70 -4.86 5.64
N SER A 96 -4.85 -4.09 4.55
CA SER A 96 -4.72 -4.62 3.19
C SER A 96 -3.36 -5.26 2.90
N LEU A 97 -2.30 -4.78 3.54
CA LEU A 97 -0.95 -5.33 3.38
C LEU A 97 -0.78 -6.65 4.12
N ILE A 98 -1.29 -6.77 5.35
CA ILE A 98 -1.11 -7.98 6.17
C ILE A 98 -2.03 -9.14 5.78
N GLN A 99 -3.08 -8.90 5.00
CA GLN A 99 -3.94 -9.98 4.49
C GLN A 99 -3.24 -10.70 3.32
N ASN A 100 -2.98 -11.98 3.47
CA ASN A 100 -2.28 -12.77 2.44
C ASN A 100 -3.09 -12.94 1.15
N GLU A 101 -4.42 -12.94 1.25
CA GLU A 101 -5.34 -13.03 0.11
C GLU A 101 -5.39 -11.75 -0.74
N ILE A 102 -4.91 -10.62 -0.23
CA ILE A 102 -4.84 -9.35 -0.97
C ILE A 102 -3.48 -9.25 -1.64
N LEU A 103 -3.40 -9.64 -2.90
CA LEU A 103 -2.13 -9.66 -3.66
C LEU A 103 -1.74 -8.29 -4.22
N LEU A 104 -2.70 -7.38 -4.37
CA LEU A 104 -2.52 -6.04 -4.89
C LEU A 104 -3.15 -5.02 -3.94
N SER A 105 -2.34 -4.12 -3.39
CA SER A 105 -2.80 -3.01 -2.56
C SER A 105 -2.44 -1.67 -3.21
N VAL A 106 -3.40 -0.75 -3.26
CA VAL A 106 -3.23 0.57 -3.88
C VAL A 106 -3.46 1.66 -2.82
N ALA A 107 -2.50 2.54 -2.62
CA ALA A 107 -2.61 3.69 -1.74
C ALA A 107 -2.39 5.00 -2.50
N ILE A 108 -3.47 5.77 -2.63
CA ILE A 108 -3.45 7.09 -3.26
C ILE A 108 -3.65 8.16 -2.19
N GLY A 109 -2.84 9.20 -2.20
CA GLY A 109 -2.95 10.31 -1.25
C GLY A 109 -1.79 11.27 -1.37
N SER A 110 -1.92 12.44 -0.75
CA SER A 110 -0.92 13.50 -0.80
C SER A 110 0.43 13.10 -0.19
N ALA A 111 1.48 13.82 -0.54
CA ALA A 111 2.80 13.65 0.07
C ALA A 111 2.73 13.75 1.61
N GLY A 112 3.61 13.04 2.30
CA GLY A 112 3.68 13.06 3.77
C GLY A 112 2.61 12.25 4.50
N THR A 113 1.67 11.58 3.82
CA THR A 113 0.63 10.75 4.46
C THR A 113 1.12 9.39 4.96
N GLY A 114 2.39 9.06 4.74
CA GLY A 114 3.03 7.83 5.25
C GLY A 114 2.92 6.62 4.35
N LYS A 115 2.43 6.73 3.13
CA LYS A 115 2.28 5.63 2.16
C LYS A 115 3.57 4.81 2.01
N THR A 116 4.64 5.45 1.59
CA THR A 116 5.94 4.80 1.37
C THR A 116 6.53 4.21 2.65
N THR A 117 6.36 4.90 3.78
CA THR A 117 6.81 4.41 5.09
C THR A 117 6.10 3.11 5.49
N ILE A 118 4.77 3.04 5.33
CA ILE A 118 3.97 1.85 5.65
C ILE A 118 4.31 0.70 4.70
N ALA A 119 4.43 0.97 3.40
CA ALA A 119 4.80 -0.03 2.40
C ALA A 119 6.19 -0.64 2.69
N LEU A 120 7.18 0.20 3.01
CA LEU A 120 8.52 -0.26 3.37
C LEU A 120 8.55 -1.01 4.70
N ALA A 121 7.74 -0.60 5.70
CA ALA A 121 7.63 -1.33 6.97
C ALA A 121 7.04 -2.73 6.75
N TYR A 122 6.04 -2.87 5.89
CA TYR A 122 5.52 -4.17 5.50
C TYR A 122 6.57 -5.01 4.77
N ALA A 123 7.26 -4.43 3.77
CA ALA A 123 8.29 -5.14 3.02
C ALA A 123 9.44 -5.61 3.92
N LEU A 124 9.90 -4.77 4.86
CA LEU A 124 10.91 -5.14 5.85
C LEU A 124 10.42 -6.29 6.75
N ASN A 125 9.17 -6.25 7.20
CA ASN A 125 8.55 -7.32 7.99
C ASN A 125 8.52 -8.65 7.21
N GLN A 126 8.15 -8.63 5.93
CA GLN A 126 8.16 -9.81 5.05
C GLN A 126 9.58 -10.36 4.83
N TRP A 127 10.55 -9.46 4.66
CA TRP A 127 11.95 -9.87 4.54
C TRP A 127 12.48 -10.51 5.83
N LEU A 128 12.16 -9.96 6.98
CA LEU A 128 12.61 -10.49 8.28
C LEU A 128 12.02 -11.86 8.58
N ASN A 129 10.72 -12.05 8.31
CA ASN A 129 9.98 -13.25 8.71
C ASN A 129 9.96 -14.33 7.63
N GLU A 130 9.82 -13.94 6.35
CA GLU A 130 9.61 -14.87 5.23
C GLU A 130 10.75 -14.84 4.21
N ARG A 131 11.76 -14.01 4.40
CA ARG A 131 12.91 -13.83 3.48
C ARG A 131 12.50 -13.44 2.05
N LYS A 132 11.36 -12.78 1.90
CA LYS A 132 10.91 -12.26 0.60
C LYS A 132 11.81 -11.12 0.14
N SER A 133 12.17 -11.13 -1.14
CA SER A 133 12.92 -10.03 -1.76
C SER A 133 12.08 -8.76 -1.85
N ILE A 134 12.72 -7.61 -1.83
CA ILE A 134 12.08 -6.30 -1.94
C ILE A 134 12.50 -5.68 -3.27
N PHE A 135 11.54 -5.46 -4.16
CA PHE A 135 11.75 -4.70 -5.38
C PHE A 135 11.09 -3.33 -5.26
N LEU A 136 11.89 -2.30 -5.51
CA LEU A 136 11.44 -0.91 -5.54
C LEU A 136 11.46 -0.45 -6.98
N THR A 137 10.37 0.13 -7.45
CA THR A 137 10.28 0.67 -8.79
C THR A 137 9.51 1.98 -8.79
N LYS A 138 9.88 2.88 -9.66
CA LYS A 138 9.15 4.12 -9.93
C LYS A 138 9.40 4.55 -11.37
N PRO A 139 8.48 5.35 -11.97
CA PRO A 139 8.71 5.95 -13.26
C PRO A 139 9.99 6.78 -13.25
N THR A 140 10.81 6.63 -14.26
CA THR A 140 11.97 7.49 -14.49
C THR A 140 11.51 8.69 -15.30
N THR A 141 10.85 9.67 -14.68
CA THR A 141 10.55 10.94 -15.33
C THR A 141 11.84 11.74 -15.43
N THR A 142 12.27 12.02 -16.65
CA THR A 142 13.33 12.98 -16.89
C THR A 142 12.79 14.37 -16.58
N VAL A 143 13.30 15.01 -15.56
CA VAL A 143 13.06 16.44 -15.32
C VAL A 143 13.69 17.23 -16.47
N GLY A 144 12.87 17.71 -17.41
CA GLY A 144 13.26 18.51 -18.57
C GLY A 144 13.25 17.73 -19.89
N GLU A 145 12.45 18.24 -20.80
CA GLU A 145 12.35 17.90 -22.23
C GLU A 145 12.87 16.52 -22.71
N GLY A 146 11.97 15.54 -22.73
CA GLY A 146 11.89 14.55 -23.82
C GLY A 146 13.07 13.62 -24.09
N LYS A 147 14.02 13.43 -23.19
CA LYS A 147 15.07 12.43 -23.39
C LYS A 147 14.96 11.34 -22.34
N ALA A 148 14.51 10.15 -22.77
CA ALA A 148 14.88 8.92 -22.11
C ALA A 148 16.36 9.02 -21.71
N PHE A 149 16.74 8.56 -20.51
CA PHE A 149 18.14 8.49 -20.13
C PHE A 149 18.93 7.88 -21.28
N GLY A 150 19.64 8.74 -22.04
CA GLY A 150 20.58 8.27 -23.04
C GLY A 150 21.54 7.30 -22.40
N PRO A 151 22.35 6.57 -23.16
CA PRO A 151 23.31 5.63 -22.61
C PRO A 151 24.30 6.38 -21.70
N VAL A 152 23.90 6.56 -20.42
CA VAL A 152 24.82 7.06 -19.41
C VAL A 152 25.81 5.95 -19.14
N PRO A 153 27.12 6.16 -19.32
CA PRO A 153 28.12 5.16 -19.00
C PRO A 153 28.03 4.78 -17.52
N GLY A 154 27.97 3.51 -17.22
CA GLY A 154 27.92 3.00 -15.85
C GLY A 154 27.03 1.76 -15.72
N ASP A 155 27.31 0.95 -14.72
CA ASP A 155 26.48 -0.19 -14.34
C ASP A 155 25.06 0.27 -13.95
N ILE A 156 24.06 -0.57 -14.22
CA ILE A 156 22.64 -0.31 -13.89
C ILE A 156 22.50 0.11 -12.42
N GLY A 157 23.22 -0.55 -11.50
CA GLY A 157 23.23 -0.23 -10.08
C GLY A 157 23.65 1.21 -9.76
N GLN A 158 24.64 1.75 -10.46
CA GLN A 158 25.13 3.13 -10.25
C GLN A 158 24.14 4.19 -10.73
N LYS A 159 23.41 3.91 -11.79
CA LYS A 159 22.38 4.83 -12.33
C LYS A 159 21.20 5.01 -11.38
N TYR A 160 20.82 3.96 -10.68
CA TYR A 160 19.64 3.95 -9.81
C TYR A 160 19.96 4.14 -8.32
N ALA A 161 21.25 4.21 -7.95
CA ALA A 161 21.68 4.47 -6.57
C ALA A 161 21.02 5.73 -5.95
N PRO A 162 20.88 6.87 -6.65
CA PRO A 162 20.20 8.05 -6.08
C PRO A 162 18.73 7.79 -5.72
N TYR A 163 18.05 6.92 -6.45
CA TYR A 163 16.65 6.58 -6.17
C TYR A 163 16.51 5.72 -4.91
N LEU A 164 17.50 4.88 -4.60
CA LEU A 164 17.52 4.07 -3.39
C LEU A 164 17.75 4.90 -2.12
N THR A 165 18.43 6.04 -2.22
CA THR A 165 18.80 6.86 -1.05
C THR A 165 17.59 7.29 -0.20
N SER A 166 16.49 7.68 -0.84
CA SER A 166 15.27 8.07 -0.13
C SER A 166 14.64 6.91 0.64
N TYR A 167 14.63 5.72 0.05
CA TYR A 167 14.11 4.50 0.68
C TYR A 167 15.05 4.01 1.78
N GLU A 168 16.37 4.13 1.59
CA GLU A 168 17.39 3.81 2.58
C GLU A 168 17.17 4.56 3.90
N ILE A 169 16.96 5.88 3.82
CA ILE A 169 16.71 6.73 5.00
C ILE A 169 15.47 6.21 5.75
N VAL A 170 14.41 5.87 5.04
CA VAL A 170 13.16 5.38 5.63
C VAL A 170 13.36 3.99 6.25
N LEU A 171 14.00 3.06 5.54
CA LEU A 171 14.27 1.70 6.02
C LEU A 171 15.17 1.71 7.25
N LYS A 172 16.24 2.51 7.26
CA LYS A 172 17.11 2.70 8.44
C LYS A 172 16.33 3.22 9.64
N LYS A 173 15.41 4.15 9.43
CA LYS A 173 14.56 4.69 10.50
C LYS A 173 13.58 3.63 11.04
N ILE A 174 12.94 2.85 10.17
CA ILE A 174 11.99 1.79 10.55
C ILE A 174 12.70 0.68 11.33
N GLY A 175 13.87 0.27 10.87
CA GLY A 175 14.70 -0.77 11.51
C GLY A 175 15.33 -0.35 12.86
N GLY A 176 15.16 0.92 13.27
CA GLY A 176 15.62 1.42 14.56
C GLY A 176 17.14 1.30 14.73
N ALA A 177 17.60 0.84 15.90
CA ALA A 177 19.03 0.72 16.21
C ALA A 177 19.80 -0.18 15.21
N ASN A 178 19.14 -1.18 14.64
CA ASN A 178 19.73 -2.13 13.69
C ASN A 178 19.45 -1.76 12.23
N GLY A 179 18.76 -0.66 11.95
CA GLY A 179 18.28 -0.30 10.62
C GLY A 179 19.37 -0.20 9.57
N ALA A 180 20.53 0.34 9.92
CA ALA A 180 21.67 0.42 9.01
C ALA A 180 22.22 -0.97 8.66
N GLN A 181 22.36 -1.85 9.63
CA GLN A 181 22.85 -3.22 9.44
C GLN A 181 21.85 -4.05 8.61
N LEU A 182 20.55 -3.91 8.87
CA LEU A 182 19.50 -4.57 8.09
C LEU A 182 19.52 -4.13 6.63
N PHE A 183 19.67 -2.84 6.38
CA PHE A 183 19.75 -2.29 5.02
C PHE A 183 20.95 -2.86 4.25
N GLU A 184 22.14 -2.84 4.83
CA GLU A 184 23.34 -3.40 4.20
C GLU A 184 23.20 -4.92 3.98
N ALA A 185 22.66 -5.65 4.95
CA ALA A 185 22.44 -7.10 4.79
C ALA A 185 21.45 -7.43 3.65
N MET A 186 20.43 -6.61 3.44
CA MET A 186 19.51 -6.78 2.30
C MET A 186 20.20 -6.53 0.96
N LYS A 187 21.08 -5.52 0.90
CA LYS A 187 21.85 -5.19 -0.31
C LYS A 187 22.87 -6.27 -0.65
N GLU A 188 23.67 -6.68 0.32
CA GLU A 188 24.69 -7.74 0.13
C GLU A 188 24.10 -9.07 -0.36
N LYS A 189 22.87 -9.38 0.07
CA LYS A 189 22.13 -10.57 -0.37
C LYS A 189 21.35 -10.37 -1.66
N GLU A 190 21.44 -9.20 -2.28
CA GLU A 190 20.64 -8.82 -3.45
C GLU A 190 19.12 -8.96 -3.24
N GLN A 191 18.68 -8.84 -1.98
CA GLN A 191 17.27 -8.96 -1.59
C GLN A 191 16.54 -7.61 -1.52
N LEU A 192 17.26 -6.50 -1.72
CA LEU A 192 16.71 -5.16 -1.90
C LEU A 192 17.26 -4.57 -3.20
N GLN A 193 16.41 -4.41 -4.18
CA GLN A 193 16.79 -3.93 -5.50
C GLN A 193 15.87 -2.81 -5.98
N PHE A 194 16.45 -1.81 -6.62
CA PHE A 194 15.68 -0.90 -7.47
C PHE A 194 15.57 -1.52 -8.86
N PHE A 195 14.34 -1.69 -9.35
CA PHE A 195 14.08 -2.33 -10.62
C PHE A 195 13.47 -1.33 -11.62
N PRO A 196 14.16 -1.01 -12.71
CA PRO A 196 13.62 -0.15 -13.76
C PRO A 196 12.44 -0.80 -14.48
N ILE A 197 11.36 -0.02 -14.67
CA ILE A 197 10.13 -0.52 -15.31
C ILE A 197 10.41 -1.02 -16.72
N GLU A 198 11.31 -0.37 -17.43
CA GLU A 198 11.71 -0.70 -18.79
C GLU A 198 12.28 -2.12 -18.92
N LEU A 199 12.86 -2.63 -17.85
CA LEU A 199 13.45 -3.99 -17.80
C LEU A 199 12.43 -5.06 -17.36
N ALA A 200 11.22 -4.69 -16.99
CA ALA A 200 10.21 -5.64 -16.51
C ALA A 200 9.72 -6.63 -17.58
N ARG A 201 9.91 -6.30 -18.86
CA ARG A 201 9.53 -7.20 -19.95
C ARG A 201 10.38 -8.47 -19.93
N GLY A 202 9.74 -9.63 -19.79
CA GLY A 202 10.41 -10.94 -19.74
C GLY A 202 10.85 -11.37 -18.35
N CYS A 203 10.66 -10.54 -17.30
CA CYS A 203 10.88 -10.91 -15.92
C CYS A 203 9.60 -11.44 -15.26
N THR A 204 9.76 -12.23 -14.20
CA THR A 204 8.68 -12.62 -13.28
C THR A 204 9.13 -12.32 -11.87
N PHE A 205 8.28 -11.66 -11.09
CA PHE A 205 8.54 -11.30 -9.69
C PHE A 205 7.91 -12.34 -8.77
N GLU A 206 8.72 -13.24 -8.23
CA GLU A 206 8.30 -14.32 -7.35
C GLU A 206 8.90 -14.17 -5.97
N ASN A 207 8.19 -14.67 -4.94
CA ASN A 207 8.63 -14.64 -3.55
C ASN A 207 9.11 -13.25 -3.11
N CYS A 208 8.35 -12.21 -3.41
CA CYS A 208 8.77 -10.84 -3.21
C CYS A 208 7.65 -9.89 -2.80
N THR A 209 8.05 -8.74 -2.29
CA THR A 209 7.23 -7.53 -2.18
C THR A 209 7.72 -6.53 -3.23
N LEU A 210 6.89 -6.20 -4.20
CA LEU A 210 7.15 -5.18 -5.21
C LEU A 210 6.43 -3.89 -4.83
N ILE A 211 7.17 -2.81 -4.61
CA ILE A 211 6.63 -1.48 -4.35
C ILE A 211 6.82 -0.62 -5.59
N LEU A 212 5.70 -0.21 -6.19
CA LEU A 212 5.66 0.72 -7.30
C LEU A 212 5.26 2.08 -6.76
N ASP A 213 6.21 3.00 -6.66
CA ASP A 213 6.02 4.35 -6.15
C ASP A 213 5.83 5.36 -7.30
N GLU A 214 5.19 6.49 -7.04
CA GLU A 214 4.86 7.55 -8.03
C GLU A 214 4.04 7.03 -9.23
N ALA A 215 3.14 6.10 -8.97
CA ALA A 215 2.39 5.39 -10.01
C ALA A 215 1.50 6.28 -10.89
N GLN A 216 1.17 7.50 -10.44
CA GLN A 216 0.41 8.49 -11.23
C GLN A 216 1.14 8.93 -12.50
N ASN A 217 2.45 8.71 -12.56
CA ASN A 217 3.29 9.06 -13.71
C ASN A 217 3.54 7.89 -14.66
N LEU A 218 2.84 6.75 -14.47
CA LEU A 218 2.89 5.61 -15.38
C LEU A 218 1.81 5.67 -16.45
N SER A 219 2.16 5.24 -17.64
CA SER A 219 1.19 4.91 -18.67
C SER A 219 0.42 3.62 -18.29
N TRP A 220 -0.78 3.48 -18.86
CA TRP A 220 -1.57 2.26 -18.71
C TRP A 220 -0.82 1.00 -19.16
N HIS A 221 -0.01 1.11 -20.21
CA HIS A 221 0.78 -0.01 -20.73
C HIS A 221 1.88 -0.45 -19.74
N GLU A 222 2.58 0.48 -19.10
CA GLU A 222 3.58 0.18 -18.08
C GLU A 222 2.96 -0.43 -16.84
N MET A 223 1.83 0.11 -16.38
CA MET A 223 1.08 -0.44 -15.27
C MET A 223 0.66 -1.89 -15.53
N ASN A 224 0.05 -2.18 -16.69
CA ASN A 224 -0.32 -3.53 -17.08
C ASN A 224 0.89 -4.46 -17.19
N THR A 225 2.01 -3.96 -17.70
CA THR A 225 3.26 -4.72 -17.78
C THR A 225 3.68 -5.14 -16.38
N MET A 226 3.72 -4.22 -15.40
CA MET A 226 4.14 -4.54 -14.04
C MET A 226 3.20 -5.53 -13.35
N ILE A 227 1.88 -5.33 -13.44
CA ILE A 227 0.88 -6.22 -12.82
C ILE A 227 0.98 -7.64 -13.40
N SER A 228 1.16 -7.77 -14.71
CA SER A 228 1.25 -9.07 -15.39
C SER A 228 2.55 -9.84 -15.11
N ARG A 229 3.51 -9.24 -14.44
CA ARG A 229 4.78 -9.87 -14.05
C ARG A 229 4.79 -10.40 -12.63
N MET A 230 3.72 -10.20 -11.89
CA MET A 230 3.63 -10.77 -10.54
C MET A 230 3.46 -12.27 -10.60
N GLY A 231 4.35 -12.98 -9.93
CA GLY A 231 4.38 -14.43 -9.82
C GLY A 231 3.93 -14.92 -8.44
N GLU A 232 4.21 -16.19 -8.15
CA GLU A 232 3.79 -16.84 -6.94
C GLU A 232 4.40 -16.22 -5.67
N ASN A 233 3.66 -16.30 -4.57
CA ASN A 233 4.07 -15.83 -3.24
C ASN A 233 4.53 -14.36 -3.21
N SER A 234 3.96 -13.52 -4.07
CA SER A 234 4.35 -12.12 -4.21
C SER A 234 3.18 -11.19 -3.96
N LYS A 235 3.48 -10.00 -3.47
CA LYS A 235 2.52 -8.91 -3.28
C LYS A 235 3.01 -7.64 -3.97
N MET A 236 2.11 -6.99 -4.70
CA MET A 236 2.36 -5.68 -5.31
C MET A 236 1.69 -4.57 -4.51
N ILE A 237 2.44 -3.51 -4.25
CA ILE A 237 1.98 -2.31 -3.55
C ILE A 237 2.16 -1.13 -4.49
N ILE A 238 1.06 -0.48 -4.84
CA ILE A 238 1.05 0.69 -5.74
C ILE A 238 0.81 1.93 -4.90
N LEU A 239 1.72 2.91 -5.01
CA LEU A 239 1.65 4.18 -4.31
C LEU A 239 1.55 5.31 -5.33
N GLY A 240 0.66 6.29 -5.06
CA GLY A 240 0.48 7.43 -5.96
C GLY A 240 0.03 8.70 -5.24
N ASP A 241 0.24 9.84 -5.90
CA ASP A 241 -0.24 11.16 -5.51
C ASP A 241 -0.80 11.89 -6.73
N LEU A 242 -2.13 12.01 -6.81
CA LEU A 242 -2.77 12.64 -7.97
C LEU A 242 -2.54 14.16 -8.07
N ASN A 243 -2.02 14.78 -7.01
CA ASN A 243 -1.62 16.19 -7.05
C ASN A 243 -0.21 16.38 -7.63
N GLN A 244 0.52 15.28 -7.88
CA GLN A 244 1.90 15.28 -8.39
C GLN A 244 1.98 14.56 -9.75
N ILE A 245 0.95 14.73 -10.58
CA ILE A 245 0.99 14.26 -11.98
C ILE A 245 1.88 15.22 -12.75
N ASP A 246 2.96 14.70 -13.33
CA ASP A 246 3.83 15.50 -14.20
C ASP A 246 3.06 15.89 -15.47
N THR A 247 2.96 17.22 -15.70
CA THR A 247 2.25 17.76 -16.86
C THR A 247 2.98 17.38 -18.15
N GLY A 248 2.33 16.58 -18.98
CA GLY A 248 2.87 16.11 -20.29
C GLY A 248 2.46 14.68 -20.64
N MET A 249 1.73 13.99 -19.78
CA MET A 249 1.25 12.60 -20.00
C MET A 249 -0.19 12.51 -20.54
N TYR A 250 -0.72 13.56 -21.18
CA TYR A 250 -2.02 13.56 -21.87
C TYR A 250 -1.85 13.76 -23.36
#